data_b6a216319c6d34216c133b62f2e8c46b
#
_entry.id   b6a216319c6d34216c133b62f2e8c46b
#
_cell.length_a   1.000
_cell.length_b   1.000
_cell.length_c   1.000
_cell.angle_alpha   90.00
_cell.angle_beta   90.00
_cell.angle_gamma   90.00
#
_symmetry.space_group_name_H-M   'P 1'
#
loop_
_entity.id
_entity.type
_entity.pdbx_description
1 polymer ?
#
loop_
_entity_poly.entity_id
_entity_poly.type
_entity_poly.pdbx_seq_one_letter_code
_entity_poly.pdbx_strand_id
1 'polypeptide(L)'
;MKSILMVLATLAAALVAPEPAVAAPIPNDAPAALIPADPTPEQVGRALARIARDSHGRVRTGTVGRTNEGRPIRLATVGHGPTRLLYVTQQHGDEPLGTPAAVRALWTLGVPDTPWHRWLRGRVTIDVVVQANPDGAARDQRYNHDPSATGEYAEPGVGYDINRYHNPLTPIADNPVPESVAILRLWRATRPSVVVDYHMQGRYVQPDGRETTASVLWPTSPLAPESTRSKQLVVHNVERTTAIAGANVTRYPGGDYEGIARNAYGILGSASMLLELSSIPDVEFQIRTAFVSMLATAQGAADGSLWRTDAARADSIPARGPFIPPAEADAA
;
A
#
# COMPACT_ATOMS: atom_id res chain seq x y z
N MET A 1 0.13 75.31 -20.62
CA MET A 1 0.52 74.05 -19.88
C MET A 1 -0.73 73.26 -19.66
N LYS A 2 -0.94 72.14 -20.39
CA LYS A 2 -2.09 71.25 -20.25
C LYS A 2 -1.58 69.98 -19.62
N SER A 3 -1.98 69.69 -18.38
CA SER A 3 -1.67 68.46 -17.66
C SER A 3 -2.58 67.32 -18.14
N ILE A 4 -1.97 66.25 -18.66
CA ILE A 4 -2.67 65.03 -19.05
C ILE A 4 -2.66 64.12 -17.81
N LEU A 5 -3.83 63.84 -17.30
CA LEU A 5 -4.06 62.85 -16.21
C LEU A 5 -4.18 61.46 -16.84
N MET A 6 -3.20 60.58 -16.57
CA MET A 6 -3.20 59.20 -17.04
C MET A 6 -3.87 58.32 -15.97
N VAL A 7 -5.07 57.82 -16.26
CA VAL A 7 -5.79 56.87 -15.39
C VAL A 7 -5.29 55.47 -15.72
N LEU A 8 -4.54 54.86 -14.80
CA LEU A 8 -4.19 53.45 -14.85
C LEU A 8 -5.39 52.62 -14.36
N ALA A 9 -6.02 51.93 -15.27
CA ALA A 9 -7.01 50.90 -14.92
C ALA A 9 -6.28 49.58 -14.62
N THR A 10 -6.25 49.19 -13.34
CA THR A 10 -5.78 47.87 -12.90
C THR A 10 -6.88 46.83 -13.15
N LEU A 11 -6.69 45.95 -14.14
CA LEU A 11 -7.49 44.76 -14.31
C LEU A 11 -7.14 43.76 -13.19
N ALA A 12 -8.01 43.65 -12.22
CA ALA A 12 -7.97 42.53 -11.27
C ALA A 12 -8.52 41.26 -11.97
N ALA A 13 -7.64 40.39 -12.42
CA ALA A 13 -8.04 39.04 -12.84
C ALA A 13 -8.48 38.27 -11.62
N ALA A 14 -9.78 38.03 -11.45
CA ALA A 14 -10.33 37.13 -10.47
C ALA A 14 -9.84 35.72 -10.83
N LEU A 15 -8.96 35.16 -10.01
CA LEU A 15 -8.63 33.72 -10.00
C LEU A 15 -9.89 32.98 -9.58
N VAL A 16 -10.67 32.50 -10.54
CA VAL A 16 -11.73 31.54 -10.29
C VAL A 16 -11.03 30.25 -9.81
N ALA A 17 -11.15 29.95 -8.52
CA ALA A 17 -10.73 28.68 -7.98
C ALA A 17 -11.44 27.57 -8.78
N PRO A 18 -10.74 26.54 -9.28
CA PRO A 18 -11.41 25.45 -9.94
C PRO A 18 -12.39 24.79 -8.96
N GLU A 19 -13.64 24.60 -9.39
CA GLU A 19 -14.60 23.81 -8.64
C GLU A 19 -13.97 22.47 -8.25
N PRO A 20 -14.26 21.94 -7.05
CA PRO A 20 -13.77 20.64 -6.64
C PRO A 20 -14.27 19.61 -7.67
N ALA A 21 -13.38 19.13 -8.51
CA ALA A 21 -13.71 18.07 -9.45
C ALA A 21 -14.31 16.91 -8.65
N VAL A 22 -15.57 16.56 -8.94
CA VAL A 22 -16.19 15.34 -8.43
C VAL A 22 -15.19 14.22 -8.71
N ALA A 23 -14.73 13.55 -7.66
CA ALA A 23 -13.70 12.51 -7.79
C ALA A 23 -14.20 11.51 -8.83
N ALA A 24 -13.50 11.40 -9.97
CA ALA A 24 -13.88 10.47 -11.00
C ALA A 24 -14.02 9.05 -10.40
N PRO A 25 -15.00 8.25 -10.85
CA PRO A 25 -15.17 6.90 -10.34
C PRO A 25 -13.87 6.10 -10.56
N ILE A 26 -13.47 5.31 -9.57
CA ILE A 26 -12.32 4.41 -9.68
C ILE A 26 -12.66 3.36 -10.74
N PRO A 27 -11.88 3.23 -11.83
CA PRO A 27 -12.11 2.19 -12.83
C PRO A 27 -12.01 0.80 -12.21
N ASN A 28 -12.88 -0.11 -12.62
CA ASN A 28 -12.86 -1.52 -12.19
C ASN A 28 -12.80 -2.44 -13.42
N ASP A 29 -11.89 -2.14 -14.33
CA ASP A 29 -11.80 -2.78 -15.63
C ASP A 29 -10.81 -3.95 -15.65
N ALA A 30 -10.08 -4.21 -14.55
CA ALA A 30 -9.11 -5.28 -14.50
C ALA A 30 -9.80 -6.64 -14.54
N PRO A 31 -9.40 -7.55 -15.48
CA PRO A 31 -9.90 -8.90 -15.48
C PRO A 31 -9.64 -9.61 -14.15
N ALA A 32 -10.66 -10.23 -13.55
CA ALA A 32 -10.51 -11.00 -12.32
C ALA A 32 -9.47 -12.15 -12.47
N ALA A 33 -9.36 -12.72 -13.65
CA ALA A 33 -8.49 -13.85 -13.97
C ALA A 33 -7.03 -13.46 -14.36
N LEU A 34 -6.56 -12.26 -13.99
CA LEU A 34 -5.17 -11.89 -14.27
C LEU A 34 -4.15 -12.78 -13.54
N ILE A 35 -4.49 -13.20 -12.32
CA ILE A 35 -3.65 -13.97 -11.41
C ILE A 35 -4.52 -14.67 -10.36
N PRO A 36 -4.16 -15.85 -9.85
CA PRO A 36 -4.85 -16.49 -8.73
C PRO A 36 -4.86 -15.61 -7.46
N ALA A 37 -5.74 -15.93 -6.51
CA ALA A 37 -5.80 -15.25 -5.22
C ALA A 37 -4.54 -15.49 -4.38
N ASP A 38 -3.99 -16.71 -4.46
CA ASP A 38 -2.72 -17.10 -3.85
C ASP A 38 -1.73 -17.48 -4.96
N PRO A 39 -0.93 -16.53 -5.46
CA PRO A 39 -0.06 -16.75 -6.59
C PRO A 39 1.32 -17.21 -6.20
N THR A 40 1.86 -18.19 -6.92
CA THR A 40 3.28 -18.53 -6.81
C THR A 40 4.17 -17.39 -7.35
N PRO A 41 5.47 -17.33 -6.93
CA PRO A 41 6.42 -16.34 -7.44
C PRO A 41 6.57 -16.34 -8.97
N GLU A 42 6.42 -17.49 -9.62
CA GLU A 42 6.47 -17.64 -11.07
C GLU A 42 5.21 -17.08 -11.74
N GLN A 43 4.02 -17.27 -11.13
CA GLN A 43 2.76 -16.68 -11.60
C GLN A 43 2.79 -15.17 -11.53
N VAL A 44 3.32 -14.60 -10.42
CA VAL A 44 3.56 -13.15 -10.30
C VAL A 44 4.48 -12.66 -11.42
N GLY A 45 5.60 -13.36 -11.67
CA GLY A 45 6.52 -13.01 -12.75
C GLY A 45 5.86 -12.99 -14.13
N ARG A 46 5.05 -14.01 -14.45
CA ARG A 46 4.32 -14.07 -15.72
C ARG A 46 3.28 -12.96 -15.86
N ALA A 47 2.53 -12.67 -14.78
CA ALA A 47 1.53 -11.60 -14.78
C ALA A 47 2.18 -10.23 -15.02
N LEU A 48 3.27 -9.91 -14.33
CA LEU A 48 4.00 -8.66 -14.52
C LEU A 48 4.60 -8.53 -15.92
N ALA A 49 5.17 -9.60 -16.48
CA ALA A 49 5.67 -9.61 -17.86
C ALA A 49 4.54 -9.37 -18.88
N ARG A 50 3.37 -9.94 -18.66
CA ARG A 50 2.16 -9.68 -19.47
C ARG A 50 1.76 -8.21 -19.40
N ILE A 51 1.63 -7.65 -18.18
CA ILE A 51 1.24 -6.25 -17.98
C ILE A 51 2.25 -5.29 -18.63
N ALA A 52 3.55 -5.56 -18.49
CA ALA A 52 4.58 -4.72 -19.12
C ALA A 52 4.42 -4.68 -20.65
N ARG A 53 4.14 -5.82 -21.28
CA ARG A 53 3.86 -5.91 -22.73
C ARG A 53 2.58 -5.16 -23.09
N ASP A 54 1.46 -5.51 -22.43
CA ASP A 54 0.12 -5.04 -22.77
C ASP A 54 -0.04 -3.55 -22.49
N SER A 55 0.74 -3.01 -21.55
CA SER A 55 0.82 -1.57 -21.26
C SER A 55 1.72 -0.80 -22.23
N HIS A 56 2.36 -1.44 -23.23
CA HIS A 56 3.31 -0.78 -24.13
C HIS A 56 4.38 0.03 -23.39
N GLY A 57 4.92 -0.53 -22.30
CA GLY A 57 5.98 0.08 -21.48
C GLY A 57 5.52 1.15 -20.48
N ARG A 58 4.21 1.43 -20.37
CA ARG A 58 3.68 2.31 -19.32
C ARG A 58 3.82 1.72 -17.91
N VAL A 59 3.84 0.40 -17.79
CA VAL A 59 4.31 -0.32 -16.59
C VAL A 59 5.71 -0.86 -16.88
N ARG A 60 6.67 -0.45 -16.09
CA ARG A 60 8.05 -0.95 -16.14
C ARG A 60 8.24 -1.94 -15.00
N THR A 61 8.91 -3.05 -15.27
CA THR A 61 9.18 -4.09 -14.28
C THR A 61 10.69 -4.25 -14.08
N GLY A 62 11.08 -4.65 -12.87
CA GLY A 62 12.46 -4.86 -12.49
C GLY A 62 12.58 -5.71 -11.23
N THR A 63 13.76 -5.71 -10.65
CA THR A 63 14.11 -6.42 -9.43
C THR A 63 14.81 -5.44 -8.50
N VAL A 64 14.35 -5.34 -7.23
CA VAL A 64 14.97 -4.47 -6.22
C VAL A 64 15.99 -5.21 -5.37
N GLY A 65 15.95 -6.54 -5.35
CA GLY A 65 16.82 -7.41 -4.59
C GLY A 65 16.57 -8.87 -4.91
N ARG A 66 17.26 -9.73 -4.18
CA ARG A 66 17.04 -11.18 -4.21
C ARG A 66 16.92 -11.69 -2.79
N THR A 67 16.12 -12.73 -2.61
CA THR A 67 15.99 -13.46 -1.35
C THR A 67 17.19 -14.35 -1.09
N ASN A 68 17.23 -15.00 0.07
CA ASN A 68 18.28 -15.97 0.41
C ASN A 68 18.34 -17.15 -0.57
N GLU A 69 17.22 -17.57 -1.15
CA GLU A 69 17.17 -18.61 -2.18
C GLU A 69 17.40 -18.07 -3.60
N GLY A 70 17.75 -16.79 -3.74
CA GLY A 70 18.04 -16.16 -5.03
C GLY A 70 16.81 -15.77 -5.84
N ARG A 71 15.58 -15.93 -5.33
CA ARG A 71 14.37 -15.47 -6.03
C ARG A 71 14.36 -13.94 -6.14
N PRO A 72 13.94 -13.38 -7.29
CA PRO A 72 13.89 -11.94 -7.47
C PRO A 72 12.76 -11.33 -6.65
N ILE A 73 13.07 -10.30 -5.86
CA ILE A 73 12.08 -9.40 -5.24
C ILE A 73 11.65 -8.41 -6.32
N ARG A 74 10.42 -8.57 -6.80
CA ARG A 74 9.95 -7.91 -8.02
C ARG A 74 9.44 -6.50 -7.74
N LEU A 75 9.84 -5.56 -8.61
CA LEU A 75 9.35 -4.19 -8.64
C LEU A 75 8.54 -3.98 -9.92
N ALA A 76 7.40 -3.30 -9.79
CA ALA A 76 6.70 -2.71 -10.92
C ALA A 76 6.50 -1.22 -10.68
N THR A 77 6.72 -0.40 -11.71
CA THR A 77 6.55 1.06 -11.63
C THR A 77 5.58 1.51 -12.71
N VAL A 78 4.58 2.29 -12.32
CA VAL A 78 3.62 2.93 -13.23
C VAL A 78 3.53 4.43 -12.96
N GLY A 79 3.41 5.22 -14.04
CA GLY A 79 3.40 6.68 -13.97
C GLY A 79 4.80 7.31 -13.98
N HIS A 80 4.81 8.64 -14.04
CA HIS A 80 6.01 9.46 -14.14
C HIS A 80 5.83 10.85 -13.49
N GLY A 81 4.77 11.00 -12.68
CA GLY A 81 4.47 12.23 -11.97
C GLY A 81 5.41 12.46 -10.78
N PRO A 82 5.44 13.70 -10.26
CA PRO A 82 6.36 14.10 -9.18
C PRO A 82 6.00 13.49 -7.83
N THR A 83 4.73 13.17 -7.58
CA THR A 83 4.30 12.56 -6.32
C THR A 83 4.56 11.07 -6.36
N ARG A 84 5.47 10.59 -5.50
CA ARG A 84 5.86 9.18 -5.50
C ARG A 84 5.19 8.42 -4.37
N LEU A 85 4.66 7.24 -4.70
CA LEU A 85 4.02 6.30 -3.77
C LEU A 85 4.78 4.98 -3.82
N LEU A 86 4.84 4.28 -2.69
CA LEU A 86 5.36 2.93 -2.58
C LEU A 86 4.30 2.02 -1.95
N TYR A 87 3.94 0.95 -2.65
CA TYR A 87 3.11 -0.13 -2.12
C TYR A 87 3.97 -1.38 -1.92
N VAL A 88 3.80 -2.01 -0.77
CA VAL A 88 4.46 -3.28 -0.44
C VAL A 88 3.37 -4.31 -0.17
N THR A 89 3.49 -5.50 -0.75
CA THR A 89 2.56 -6.60 -0.52
C THR A 89 3.29 -7.86 -0.12
N GLN A 90 2.63 -8.69 0.68
CA GLN A 90 3.06 -10.04 1.02
C GLN A 90 4.48 -10.09 1.62
N GLN A 91 4.75 -9.27 2.65
CA GLN A 91 5.94 -9.42 3.49
C GLN A 91 5.90 -10.72 4.30
N HIS A 92 4.71 -11.13 4.74
CA HIS A 92 4.45 -12.49 5.23
C HIS A 92 3.98 -13.34 4.06
N GLY A 93 4.64 -14.49 3.84
CA GLY A 93 4.40 -15.30 2.66
C GLY A 93 3.00 -15.94 2.63
N ASP A 94 2.43 -16.21 3.80
CA ASP A 94 1.08 -16.73 4.03
C ASP A 94 -0.04 -15.66 3.98
N GLU A 95 0.28 -14.43 3.57
CA GLU A 95 -0.68 -13.32 3.46
C GLU A 95 -0.85 -12.85 1.99
N PRO A 96 -1.39 -13.67 1.07
CA PRO A 96 -1.27 -13.45 -0.37
C PRO A 96 -2.13 -12.33 -0.95
N LEU A 97 -3.28 -11.95 -0.33
CA LEU A 97 -4.34 -11.21 -1.03
C LEU A 97 -3.97 -9.79 -1.50
N GLY A 98 -2.97 -9.17 -0.88
CA GLY A 98 -2.41 -7.90 -1.35
C GLY A 98 -1.75 -8.00 -2.74
N THR A 99 -1.16 -9.15 -3.06
CA THR A 99 -0.45 -9.38 -4.33
C THR A 99 -1.37 -9.37 -5.57
N PRO A 100 -2.47 -10.13 -5.64
CA PRO A 100 -3.40 -10.04 -6.76
C PRO A 100 -4.07 -8.66 -6.86
N ALA A 101 -4.34 -7.98 -5.75
CA ALA A 101 -4.84 -6.60 -5.77
C ALA A 101 -3.84 -5.65 -6.46
N ALA A 102 -2.54 -5.77 -6.12
CA ALA A 102 -1.47 -4.99 -6.75
C ALA A 102 -1.33 -5.27 -8.24
N VAL A 103 -1.40 -6.52 -8.66
CA VAL A 103 -1.38 -6.91 -10.08
C VAL A 103 -2.56 -6.30 -10.84
N ARG A 104 -3.77 -6.34 -10.27
CA ARG A 104 -4.95 -5.68 -10.85
C ARG A 104 -4.79 -4.17 -10.92
N ALA A 105 -4.27 -3.53 -9.86
CA ALA A 105 -4.01 -2.08 -9.86
C ALA A 105 -3.00 -1.68 -10.94
N LEU A 106 -1.91 -2.42 -11.10
CA LEU A 106 -0.91 -2.20 -12.15
C LEU A 106 -1.50 -2.36 -13.55
N TRP A 107 -2.36 -3.36 -13.76
CA TRP A 107 -3.06 -3.53 -15.03
C TRP A 107 -4.00 -2.36 -15.31
N THR A 108 -4.87 -2.01 -14.34
CA THR A 108 -5.83 -0.90 -14.46
C THR A 108 -5.12 0.43 -14.73
N LEU A 109 -4.01 0.71 -14.04
CA LEU A 109 -3.28 1.97 -14.19
C LEU A 109 -2.45 2.05 -15.47
N GLY A 110 -2.01 0.90 -16.00
CA GLY A 110 -1.03 0.84 -17.09
C GLY A 110 -1.60 0.43 -18.44
N VAL A 111 -2.54 -0.50 -18.49
CA VAL A 111 -3.00 -1.07 -19.78
C VAL A 111 -4.01 -0.16 -20.48
N PRO A 112 -5.09 0.31 -19.85
CA PRO A 112 -5.95 1.30 -20.47
C PRO A 112 -5.27 2.66 -20.62
N ASP A 113 -5.68 3.43 -21.64
CA ASP A 113 -5.08 4.76 -21.91
C ASP A 113 -6.11 5.86 -22.17
N THR A 114 -7.10 5.96 -21.28
CA THR A 114 -8.11 7.03 -21.29
C THR A 114 -7.49 8.36 -20.77
N PRO A 115 -8.18 9.52 -20.93
CA PRO A 115 -7.76 10.78 -20.36
C PRO A 115 -7.49 10.70 -18.85
N TRP A 116 -8.30 9.96 -18.09
CA TRP A 116 -8.11 9.76 -16.65
C TRP A 116 -6.79 9.04 -16.34
N HIS A 117 -6.47 7.96 -17.08
CA HIS A 117 -5.23 7.22 -16.90
C HIS A 117 -3.99 8.08 -17.19
N ARG A 118 -4.02 8.84 -18.28
CA ARG A 118 -2.92 9.78 -18.62
C ARG A 118 -2.77 10.88 -17.57
N TRP A 119 -3.89 11.43 -17.12
CA TRP A 119 -3.94 12.43 -16.05
C TRP A 119 -3.31 11.92 -14.77
N LEU A 120 -3.68 10.69 -14.32
CA LEU A 120 -3.15 10.09 -13.09
C LEU A 120 -1.66 9.80 -13.21
N ARG A 121 -1.24 9.09 -14.27
CA ARG A 121 0.18 8.77 -14.53
C ARG A 121 1.08 10.00 -14.66
N GLY A 122 0.56 11.12 -15.09
CA GLY A 122 1.29 12.39 -15.15
C GLY A 122 1.45 13.09 -13.79
N ARG A 123 0.74 12.67 -12.76
CA ARG A 123 0.76 13.29 -11.42
C ARG A 123 1.46 12.43 -10.37
N VAL A 124 1.35 11.13 -10.51
CA VAL A 124 1.97 10.19 -9.57
C VAL A 124 2.95 9.25 -10.27
N THR A 125 3.93 8.78 -9.51
CA THR A 125 4.75 7.62 -9.82
C THR A 125 4.52 6.60 -8.72
N ILE A 126 4.08 5.40 -9.07
CA ILE A 126 3.75 4.35 -8.11
C ILE A 126 4.74 3.22 -8.30
N ASP A 127 5.55 2.98 -7.28
CA ASP A 127 6.41 1.81 -7.15
C ASP A 127 5.67 0.75 -6.34
N VAL A 128 5.65 -0.48 -6.82
CA VAL A 128 5.01 -1.61 -6.15
C VAL A 128 6.02 -2.74 -6.00
N VAL A 129 6.36 -3.07 -4.76
CA VAL A 129 7.06 -4.31 -4.44
C VAL A 129 6.02 -5.41 -4.38
N VAL A 130 5.94 -6.15 -5.48
CA VAL A 130 4.92 -7.19 -5.68
C VAL A 130 5.44 -8.51 -5.13
N GLN A 131 4.81 -9.02 -4.08
CA GLN A 131 5.24 -10.21 -3.33
C GLN A 131 6.66 -10.03 -2.75
N ALA A 132 6.75 -9.26 -1.66
CA ALA A 132 8.03 -8.91 -1.02
C ALA A 132 8.80 -10.14 -0.49
N ASN A 133 8.08 -11.20 -0.11
CA ASN A 133 8.60 -12.45 0.42
C ASN A 133 8.31 -13.65 -0.52
N PRO A 134 8.98 -13.78 -1.65
CA PRO A 134 8.72 -14.90 -2.55
C PRO A 134 9.19 -16.26 -2.02
N ASP A 135 10.13 -16.31 -1.07
CA ASP A 135 10.56 -17.57 -0.43
C ASP A 135 9.50 -18.06 0.55
N GLY A 136 8.94 -17.16 1.38
CA GLY A 136 7.83 -17.47 2.27
C GLY A 136 6.57 -17.86 1.50
N ALA A 137 6.24 -17.10 0.42
CA ALA A 137 5.09 -17.41 -0.43
C ALA A 137 5.17 -18.80 -1.07
N ALA A 138 6.37 -19.21 -1.50
CA ALA A 138 6.58 -20.55 -2.07
C ALA A 138 6.41 -21.69 -1.04
N ARG A 139 6.35 -21.37 0.25
CA ARG A 139 6.25 -22.32 1.37
C ARG A 139 4.98 -22.16 2.19
N ASP A 140 4.15 -21.21 1.84
CA ASP A 140 2.97 -20.83 2.64
C ASP A 140 3.36 -20.58 4.11
N GLN A 141 4.37 -19.74 4.33
CA GLN A 141 4.89 -19.41 5.66
C GLN A 141 5.05 -17.91 5.85
N ARG A 142 4.85 -17.46 7.10
CA ARG A 142 4.97 -16.05 7.49
C ARG A 142 6.36 -15.48 7.23
N TYR A 143 7.39 -16.20 7.71
CA TYR A 143 8.78 -15.76 7.71
C TYR A 143 9.41 -15.85 6.31
N ASN A 144 10.53 -15.15 6.09
CA ASN A 144 11.38 -15.45 4.95
C ASN A 144 12.03 -16.83 5.10
N HIS A 145 12.92 -17.22 4.21
CA HIS A 145 13.65 -18.48 4.37
C HIS A 145 15.10 -18.22 4.73
N ASP A 146 15.44 -18.45 6.00
CA ASP A 146 16.80 -18.46 6.53
C ASP A 146 16.89 -19.44 7.72
N PRO A 147 17.24 -20.72 7.48
CA PRO A 147 17.35 -21.71 8.56
C PRO A 147 18.38 -21.36 9.64
N SER A 148 19.27 -20.39 9.38
CA SER A 148 20.24 -19.90 10.35
C SER A 148 19.75 -18.73 11.19
N ALA A 149 18.50 -18.28 10.98
CA ALA A 149 17.90 -17.13 11.64
C ALA A 149 17.92 -17.26 13.18
N THR A 150 18.31 -16.18 13.84
CA THR A 150 18.38 -16.10 15.31
C THR A 150 17.93 -14.73 15.80
N GLY A 151 17.51 -14.65 17.06
CA GLY A 151 17.09 -13.40 17.70
C GLY A 151 15.59 -13.30 17.92
N GLU A 152 15.14 -12.16 18.44
CA GLU A 152 13.78 -11.96 18.95
C GLU A 152 12.68 -12.14 17.88
N TYR A 153 12.97 -11.75 16.64
CA TYR A 153 12.00 -11.79 15.54
C TYR A 153 12.33 -12.86 14.50
N ALA A 154 13.05 -13.89 14.92
CA ALA A 154 13.36 -15.06 14.13
C ALA A 154 12.53 -16.26 14.59
N GLU A 155 12.16 -17.11 13.64
CA GLU A 155 11.65 -18.46 13.92
C GLU A 155 12.79 -19.44 13.66
N PRO A 156 13.34 -20.10 14.71
CA PRO A 156 14.51 -20.98 14.57
C PRO A 156 14.29 -22.10 13.54
N GLY A 157 15.23 -22.25 12.61
CA GLY A 157 15.15 -23.23 11.54
C GLY A 157 14.26 -22.84 10.37
N VAL A 158 13.60 -21.67 10.43
CA VAL A 158 12.67 -21.18 9.41
C VAL A 158 13.19 -19.88 8.78
N GLY A 159 13.24 -18.77 9.53
CA GLY A 159 13.62 -17.47 9.00
C GLY A 159 13.26 -16.30 9.90
N TYR A 160 13.29 -15.09 9.33
CA TYR A 160 13.00 -13.83 9.99
C TYR A 160 11.61 -13.29 9.63
N ASP A 161 10.92 -12.66 10.60
CA ASP A 161 9.75 -11.81 10.32
C ASP A 161 10.20 -10.53 9.63
N ILE A 162 10.03 -10.44 8.31
CA ILE A 162 10.49 -9.31 7.51
C ILE A 162 9.97 -7.98 8.06
N ASN A 163 8.72 -7.95 8.53
CA ASN A 163 8.07 -6.75 9.07
C ASN A 163 8.55 -6.40 10.51
N ARG A 164 9.75 -6.85 10.88
CA ARG A 164 10.48 -6.43 12.09
C ARG A 164 11.88 -5.88 11.78
N TYR A 165 12.27 -5.89 10.50
CA TYR A 165 13.64 -5.55 10.08
C TYR A 165 13.74 -4.31 9.19
N HIS A 166 12.70 -3.43 9.21
CA HIS A 166 12.73 -2.15 8.50
C HIS A 166 13.36 -1.00 9.30
N ASN A 167 13.94 -1.26 10.48
CA ASN A 167 14.44 -0.21 11.36
C ASN A 167 15.43 0.72 10.63
N PRO A 168 15.08 2.01 10.41
CA PRO A 168 15.91 2.94 9.66
C PRO A 168 17.15 3.42 10.43
N LEU A 169 17.19 3.15 11.74
CA LEU A 169 18.28 3.49 12.64
C LEU A 169 19.37 2.41 12.65
N THR A 170 19.04 1.19 12.22
CA THR A 170 20.01 0.12 12.03
C THR A 170 20.75 0.31 10.70
N PRO A 171 22.09 0.26 10.68
CA PRO A 171 22.84 0.26 9.43
C PRO A 171 22.39 -0.87 8.51
N ILE A 172 22.22 -0.59 7.21
CA ILE A 172 21.78 -1.62 6.25
C ILE A 172 22.73 -2.83 6.21
N ALA A 173 24.03 -2.61 6.47
CA ALA A 173 25.01 -3.69 6.48
C ALA A 173 24.80 -4.69 7.63
N ASP A 174 24.12 -4.26 8.70
CA ASP A 174 23.86 -5.07 9.89
C ASP A 174 22.48 -5.75 9.86
N ASN A 175 21.70 -5.49 8.80
CA ASN A 175 20.38 -6.07 8.65
C ASN A 175 20.47 -7.44 7.93
N PRO A 176 20.13 -8.55 8.60
CA PRO A 176 20.27 -9.90 8.04
C PRO A 176 19.17 -10.26 7.02
N VAL A 177 18.15 -9.40 6.84
CA VAL A 177 16.95 -9.71 6.05
C VAL A 177 17.02 -9.04 4.67
N PRO A 178 17.36 -9.77 3.60
CA PRO A 178 17.57 -9.18 2.28
C PRO A 178 16.33 -8.51 1.70
N GLU A 179 15.13 -8.97 2.04
CA GLU A 179 13.86 -8.40 1.60
C GLU A 179 13.66 -6.99 2.15
N SER A 180 13.81 -6.81 3.46
CA SER A 180 13.70 -5.49 4.09
C SER A 180 14.82 -4.54 3.64
N VAL A 181 16.03 -5.05 3.48
CA VAL A 181 17.17 -4.30 2.91
C VAL A 181 16.84 -3.78 1.51
N ALA A 182 16.25 -4.61 0.67
CA ALA A 182 15.87 -4.22 -0.70
C ALA A 182 14.83 -3.09 -0.69
N ILE A 183 13.80 -3.18 0.18
CA ILE A 183 12.75 -2.18 0.29
C ILE A 183 13.30 -0.87 0.90
N LEU A 184 14.16 -0.94 1.92
CA LEU A 184 14.82 0.22 2.49
C LEU A 184 15.72 0.95 1.46
N ARG A 185 16.45 0.21 0.65
CA ARG A 185 17.26 0.78 -0.45
C ARG A 185 16.39 1.45 -1.50
N LEU A 186 15.27 0.83 -1.89
CA LEU A 186 14.29 1.42 -2.79
C LEU A 186 13.74 2.72 -2.22
N TRP A 187 13.33 2.71 -0.94
CA TRP A 187 12.85 3.93 -0.27
C TRP A 187 13.91 5.04 -0.27
N ARG A 188 15.17 4.72 0.06
CA ARG A 188 16.27 5.70 0.06
C ARG A 188 16.53 6.30 -1.32
N ALA A 189 16.38 5.50 -2.36
CA ALA A 189 16.58 5.93 -3.75
C ALA A 189 15.42 6.78 -4.28
N THR A 190 14.18 6.51 -3.83
CA THR A 190 12.98 7.08 -4.44
C THR A 190 12.26 8.10 -3.56
N ARG A 191 12.47 8.08 -2.25
CA ARG A 191 11.89 8.99 -1.24
C ARG A 191 10.38 9.18 -1.44
N PRO A 192 9.57 8.10 -1.40
CA PRO A 192 8.14 8.20 -1.62
C PRO A 192 7.48 9.04 -0.53
N SER A 193 6.53 9.89 -0.91
CA SER A 193 5.73 10.69 0.04
C SER A 193 4.67 9.86 0.75
N VAL A 194 4.30 8.72 0.17
CA VAL A 194 3.30 7.77 0.73
C VAL A 194 3.87 6.36 0.67
N VAL A 195 3.69 5.61 1.76
CA VAL A 195 3.97 4.16 1.83
C VAL A 195 2.75 3.44 2.37
N VAL A 196 2.28 2.41 1.68
CA VAL A 196 1.22 1.53 2.17
C VAL A 196 1.71 0.10 2.16
N ASP A 197 1.62 -0.54 3.32
CA ASP A 197 2.01 -1.91 3.58
C ASP A 197 0.76 -2.78 3.71
N TYR A 198 0.58 -3.75 2.81
CA TYR A 198 -0.60 -4.60 2.71
C TYR A 198 -0.34 -5.98 3.30
N HIS A 199 -1.10 -6.29 4.33
CA HIS A 199 -1.05 -7.53 5.11
C HIS A 199 -2.40 -8.22 5.19
N MET A 200 -2.43 -9.35 5.90
CA MET A 200 -3.65 -10.03 6.29
C MET A 200 -3.67 -10.30 7.79
N GLN A 201 -4.87 -10.32 8.35
CA GLN A 201 -5.15 -10.66 9.73
C GLN A 201 -6.21 -11.76 9.81
N GLY A 202 -6.37 -12.35 10.99
CA GLY A 202 -7.51 -13.22 11.28
C GLY A 202 -8.86 -12.49 11.21
N ARG A 203 -9.94 -13.20 11.55
CA ARG A 203 -11.29 -12.64 11.60
C ARG A 203 -11.57 -11.98 12.94
N TYR A 204 -12.27 -10.86 12.91
CA TYR A 204 -12.61 -10.06 14.09
C TYR A 204 -14.02 -9.50 13.98
N VAL A 205 -14.70 -9.35 15.11
CA VAL A 205 -16.03 -8.75 15.19
C VAL A 205 -15.97 -7.41 15.92
N GLN A 206 -16.74 -6.44 15.46
CA GLN A 206 -16.90 -5.16 16.14
C GLN A 206 -17.93 -5.26 17.28
N PRO A 207 -17.96 -4.28 18.22
CA PRO A 207 -18.94 -4.27 19.30
C PRO A 207 -20.41 -4.24 18.82
N ASP A 208 -20.67 -3.76 17.60
CA ASP A 208 -21.99 -3.74 16.97
C ASP A 208 -22.38 -5.05 16.27
N GLY A 209 -21.55 -6.08 16.38
CA GLY A 209 -21.76 -7.42 15.81
C GLY A 209 -21.31 -7.55 14.34
N ARG A 210 -20.88 -6.48 13.68
CA ARG A 210 -20.39 -6.55 12.29
C ARG A 210 -18.98 -7.14 12.25
N GLU A 211 -18.73 -8.00 11.27
CA GLU A 211 -17.40 -8.53 11.03
C GLU A 211 -16.48 -7.45 10.43
N THR A 212 -15.27 -7.34 10.98
CA THR A 212 -14.21 -6.49 10.42
C THR A 212 -13.73 -7.07 9.09
N THR A 213 -13.72 -6.27 8.05
CA THR A 213 -13.22 -6.69 6.72
C THR A 213 -11.80 -6.24 6.46
N ALA A 214 -11.38 -5.16 7.10
CA ALA A 214 -9.99 -4.68 7.10
C ALA A 214 -9.69 -3.90 8.37
N SER A 215 -8.40 -3.82 8.73
CA SER A 215 -7.92 -2.90 9.76
C SER A 215 -6.80 -2.03 9.24
N VAL A 216 -6.69 -0.82 9.77
CA VAL A 216 -5.67 0.15 9.36
C VAL A 216 -4.96 0.72 10.58
N LEU A 217 -3.68 1.12 10.38
CA LEU A 217 -2.96 1.86 11.40
C LEU A 217 -1.91 2.78 10.77
N TRP A 218 -1.77 3.96 11.33
CA TRP A 218 -0.68 4.91 11.07
C TRP A 218 0.56 4.58 11.94
N PRO A 219 1.72 5.23 11.72
CA PRO A 219 2.89 5.08 12.59
C PRO A 219 2.56 5.45 14.03
N THR A 220 2.95 4.59 14.96
CA THR A 220 2.76 4.78 16.42
C THR A 220 4.09 4.94 17.15
N SER A 221 5.23 4.78 16.48
CA SER A 221 6.53 5.08 17.06
C SER A 221 6.63 6.57 17.41
N PRO A 222 7.09 6.92 18.62
CA PRO A 222 7.31 8.31 19.02
C PRO A 222 8.39 9.02 18.21
N LEU A 223 9.20 8.28 17.46
CA LEU A 223 10.21 8.80 16.55
C LEU A 223 9.67 9.21 15.18
N ALA A 224 8.41 8.87 14.85
CA ALA A 224 7.81 9.25 13.60
C ALA A 224 7.35 10.72 13.64
N PRO A 225 7.93 11.64 12.82
CA PRO A 225 7.68 13.08 12.95
C PRO A 225 6.31 13.52 12.40
N GLU A 226 5.66 12.71 11.58
CA GLU A 226 4.53 13.13 10.72
C GLU A 226 3.28 12.25 10.87
N SER A 227 2.74 12.18 12.09
CA SER A 227 1.51 11.42 12.33
C SER A 227 0.28 12.01 11.60
N THR A 228 0.21 13.33 11.43
CA THR A 228 -0.92 14.02 10.77
C THR A 228 -1.12 13.54 9.33
N ARG A 229 -0.09 13.52 8.49
CA ARG A 229 -0.20 13.06 7.09
C ARG A 229 -0.53 11.57 7.00
N SER A 230 0.01 10.76 7.92
CA SER A 230 -0.32 9.34 8.00
C SER A 230 -1.77 9.13 8.44
N LYS A 231 -2.28 9.92 9.39
CA LYS A 231 -3.70 9.91 9.77
C LYS A 231 -4.61 10.35 8.62
N GLN A 232 -4.23 11.37 7.84
CA GLN A 232 -4.95 11.77 6.62
C GLN A 232 -5.01 10.62 5.61
N LEU A 233 -3.90 9.93 5.38
CA LEU A 233 -3.84 8.76 4.50
C LEU A 233 -4.79 7.65 4.97
N VAL A 234 -4.79 7.34 6.27
CA VAL A 234 -5.65 6.33 6.87
C VAL A 234 -7.13 6.71 6.71
N VAL A 235 -7.53 7.92 7.10
CA VAL A 235 -8.93 8.38 7.01
C VAL A 235 -9.41 8.36 5.56
N HIS A 236 -8.60 8.88 4.62
CA HIS A 236 -8.93 8.83 3.20
C HIS A 236 -9.19 7.41 2.72
N ASN A 237 -8.34 6.46 3.10
CA ASN A 237 -8.51 5.05 2.73
C ASN A 237 -9.77 4.43 3.34
N VAL A 238 -10.04 4.68 4.63
CA VAL A 238 -11.26 4.19 5.29
C VAL A 238 -12.50 4.70 4.56
N GLU A 239 -12.60 6.00 4.31
CA GLU A 239 -13.73 6.60 3.61
C GLU A 239 -13.93 6.01 2.21
N ARG A 240 -12.85 5.87 1.44
CA ARG A 240 -12.93 5.38 0.05
C ARG A 240 -13.21 3.89 -0.02
N THR A 241 -12.57 3.07 0.82
CA THR A 241 -12.82 1.62 0.83
C THR A 241 -14.21 1.29 1.35
N THR A 242 -14.71 2.03 2.35
CA THR A 242 -16.10 1.89 2.82
C THR A 242 -17.09 2.29 1.72
N ALA A 243 -16.90 3.45 1.10
CA ALA A 243 -17.85 3.95 0.10
C ALA A 243 -17.88 3.13 -1.20
N ILE A 244 -16.75 2.58 -1.65
CA ILE A 244 -16.62 1.95 -2.97
C ILE A 244 -16.63 0.43 -2.89
N ALA A 245 -15.94 -0.16 -1.90
CA ALA A 245 -15.90 -1.60 -1.70
C ALA A 245 -16.96 -2.12 -0.73
N GLY A 246 -17.52 -1.27 0.12
CA GLY A 246 -18.40 -1.68 1.21
C GLY A 246 -17.63 -2.21 2.44
N ALA A 247 -16.33 -1.86 2.55
CA ALA A 247 -15.49 -2.36 3.61
C ALA A 247 -15.92 -1.84 4.99
N ASN A 248 -15.89 -2.71 5.99
CA ASN A 248 -16.06 -2.40 7.39
C ASN A 248 -14.67 -2.34 8.04
N VAL A 249 -14.13 -1.11 8.17
CA VAL A 249 -12.73 -0.89 8.54
C VAL A 249 -12.61 -0.52 10.01
N THR A 250 -11.63 -1.15 10.70
CA THR A 250 -11.33 -0.88 12.10
C THR A 250 -9.89 -0.39 12.28
N ARG A 251 -9.57 0.10 13.47
CA ARG A 251 -8.21 0.44 13.86
C ARG A 251 -7.47 -0.78 14.38
N TYR A 252 -6.35 -1.08 13.77
CA TYR A 252 -5.43 -2.16 14.18
C TYR A 252 -4.72 -1.79 15.51
N PRO A 253 -4.53 -2.72 16.44
CA PRO A 253 -3.94 -2.43 17.75
C PRO A 253 -2.41 -2.45 17.79
N GLY A 254 -1.72 -2.31 16.69
CA GLY A 254 -0.27 -2.55 16.57
C GLY A 254 0.64 -1.78 17.52
N GLY A 255 1.88 -2.23 17.65
CA GLY A 255 2.92 -1.66 18.52
C GLY A 255 3.76 -0.54 17.89
N ASP A 256 4.70 0.00 18.67
CA ASP A 256 5.51 1.18 18.33
C ASP A 256 6.94 0.86 17.88
N TYR A 257 7.31 -0.43 17.77
CA TYR A 257 8.65 -0.86 17.38
C TYR A 257 9.06 -0.31 16.00
N GLU A 258 10.26 0.27 15.93
CA GLU A 258 10.78 0.98 14.74
C GLU A 258 11.04 0.07 13.54
N GLY A 259 11.21 -1.23 13.77
CA GLY A 259 11.42 -2.24 12.71
C GLY A 259 10.16 -2.63 11.97
N ILE A 260 8.96 -2.23 12.42
CA ILE A 260 7.71 -2.41 11.70
C ILE A 260 7.65 -1.43 10.53
N ALA A 261 7.37 -1.89 9.33
CA ALA A 261 7.42 -1.09 8.11
C ALA A 261 6.65 0.24 8.21
N ARG A 262 5.40 0.22 8.72
CA ARG A 262 4.62 1.45 8.87
C ARG A 262 5.31 2.48 9.78
N ASN A 263 5.94 2.05 10.88
CA ASN A 263 6.69 2.92 11.78
C ASN A 263 7.99 3.40 11.11
N ALA A 264 8.76 2.49 10.53
CA ALA A 264 10.02 2.77 9.86
C ALA A 264 9.88 3.85 8.79
N TYR A 265 8.87 3.72 7.91
CA TYR A 265 8.67 4.68 6.82
C TYR A 265 8.04 5.98 7.31
N GLY A 266 7.30 5.96 8.42
CA GLY A 266 6.89 7.17 9.14
C GLY A 266 8.08 7.93 9.74
N ILE A 267 9.01 7.23 10.39
CA ILE A 267 10.26 7.81 10.91
C ILE A 267 11.09 8.44 9.79
N LEU A 268 11.09 7.82 8.62
CA LEU A 268 11.77 8.33 7.43
C LEU A 268 11.03 9.50 6.75
N GLY A 269 9.85 9.91 7.23
CA GLY A 269 9.11 11.09 6.78
C GLY A 269 8.06 10.85 5.70
N SER A 270 7.74 9.60 5.35
CA SER A 270 6.60 9.29 4.50
C SER A 270 5.30 9.31 5.30
N ALA A 271 4.18 9.71 4.68
CA ALA A 271 2.88 9.30 5.16
C ALA A 271 2.77 7.78 5.01
N SER A 272 2.72 7.07 6.12
CA SER A 272 2.80 5.61 6.13
C SER A 272 1.56 4.98 6.75
N MET A 273 1.10 3.86 6.20
CA MET A 273 -0.08 3.13 6.66
C MET A 273 0.13 1.62 6.52
N LEU A 274 -0.31 0.89 7.55
CA LEU A 274 -0.59 -0.54 7.49
C LEU A 274 -2.06 -0.73 7.08
N LEU A 275 -2.32 -1.68 6.17
CA LEU A 275 -3.66 -2.18 5.88
C LEU A 275 -3.65 -3.70 5.99
N GLU A 276 -4.45 -4.21 6.92
CA GLU A 276 -4.65 -5.64 7.20
C GLU A 276 -5.98 -6.09 6.62
N LEU A 277 -5.98 -6.96 5.64
CA LEU A 277 -7.19 -7.62 5.13
C LEU A 277 -7.59 -8.76 6.08
N SER A 278 -8.88 -8.89 6.40
CA SER A 278 -9.33 -9.98 7.26
C SER A 278 -9.47 -11.28 6.46
N SER A 279 -9.20 -12.42 7.11
CA SER A 279 -9.30 -13.76 6.49
C SER A 279 -10.76 -14.24 6.41
N ILE A 280 -11.65 -13.41 5.82
CA ILE A 280 -13.06 -13.77 5.59
C ILE A 280 -13.20 -14.65 4.36
N PRO A 281 -14.28 -15.48 4.26
CA PRO A 281 -14.47 -16.41 3.13
C PRO A 281 -14.59 -15.73 1.76
N ASP A 282 -15.08 -14.48 1.67
CA ASP A 282 -15.18 -13.75 0.40
C ASP A 282 -13.81 -13.15 0.01
N VAL A 283 -12.97 -13.99 -0.57
CA VAL A 283 -11.62 -13.65 -1.04
C VAL A 283 -11.64 -12.54 -2.08
N GLU A 284 -12.62 -12.54 -3.00
CA GLU A 284 -12.72 -11.53 -4.04
C GLU A 284 -13.04 -10.14 -3.47
N PHE A 285 -13.90 -10.10 -2.46
CA PHE A 285 -14.17 -8.88 -1.71
C PHE A 285 -12.91 -8.31 -1.06
N GLN A 286 -12.05 -9.16 -0.48
CA GLN A 286 -10.80 -8.73 0.15
C GLN A 286 -9.80 -8.18 -0.88
N ILE A 287 -9.63 -8.89 -1.99
CA ILE A 287 -8.79 -8.41 -3.10
C ILE A 287 -9.31 -7.06 -3.63
N ARG A 288 -10.63 -6.93 -3.79
CA ARG A 288 -11.25 -5.67 -4.19
C ARG A 288 -11.03 -4.55 -3.17
N THR A 289 -11.08 -4.84 -1.88
CA THR A 289 -10.81 -3.84 -0.83
C THR A 289 -9.39 -3.29 -0.93
N ALA A 290 -8.37 -4.14 -1.06
CA ALA A 290 -7.00 -3.70 -1.27
C ALA A 290 -6.82 -2.95 -2.60
N PHE A 291 -7.42 -3.44 -3.68
CA PHE A 291 -7.40 -2.78 -4.99
C PHE A 291 -7.97 -1.35 -4.93
N VAL A 292 -9.13 -1.18 -4.30
CA VAL A 292 -9.75 0.15 -4.10
C VAL A 292 -8.86 1.05 -3.25
N SER A 293 -8.25 0.53 -2.18
CA SER A 293 -7.26 1.26 -1.37
C SER A 293 -6.10 1.79 -2.21
N MET A 294 -5.51 0.95 -3.06
CA MET A 294 -4.39 1.34 -3.93
C MET A 294 -4.78 2.45 -4.91
N LEU A 295 -5.92 2.31 -5.59
CA LEU A 295 -6.38 3.31 -6.56
C LEU A 295 -6.84 4.60 -5.89
N ALA A 296 -7.53 4.52 -4.76
CA ALA A 296 -7.98 5.68 -3.98
C ALA A 296 -6.79 6.49 -3.46
N THR A 297 -5.76 5.83 -2.94
CA THR A 297 -4.52 6.48 -2.51
C THR A 297 -3.85 7.19 -3.68
N ALA A 298 -3.73 6.52 -4.84
CA ALA A 298 -3.13 7.11 -6.03
C ALA A 298 -3.91 8.33 -6.54
N GLN A 299 -5.24 8.22 -6.64
CA GLN A 299 -6.11 9.32 -7.06
C GLN A 299 -6.07 10.48 -6.07
N GLY A 300 -6.20 10.20 -4.77
CA GLY A 300 -6.17 11.22 -3.72
C GLY A 300 -4.82 11.95 -3.64
N ALA A 301 -3.72 11.26 -3.90
CA ALA A 301 -2.40 11.87 -4.02
C ALA A 301 -2.28 12.74 -5.29
N ALA A 302 -2.89 12.32 -6.41
CA ALA A 302 -2.85 13.02 -7.68
C ALA A 302 -3.68 14.30 -7.69
N ASP A 303 -4.86 14.34 -7.06
CA ASP A 303 -5.76 15.49 -7.01
C ASP A 303 -5.64 16.30 -5.70
N GLY A 304 -4.81 15.82 -4.77
CA GLY A 304 -4.58 16.45 -3.46
C GLY A 304 -5.71 16.24 -2.45
N SER A 305 -6.77 15.47 -2.77
CA SER A 305 -7.87 15.21 -1.83
C SER A 305 -7.42 14.46 -0.59
N LEU A 306 -6.42 13.59 -0.73
CA LEU A 306 -5.80 12.87 0.38
C LEU A 306 -5.31 13.84 1.47
N TRP A 307 -4.69 14.96 1.09
CA TRP A 307 -4.13 15.95 2.02
C TRP A 307 -5.14 16.98 2.54
N ARG A 308 -6.37 16.95 2.04
CA ARG A 308 -7.49 17.75 2.54
C ARG A 308 -8.37 16.99 3.54
N THR A 309 -8.11 15.72 3.75
CA THR A 309 -8.84 14.87 4.71
C THR A 309 -8.54 15.32 6.14
N ASP A 310 -9.54 15.36 6.99
CA ASP A 310 -9.38 15.71 8.41
C ASP A 310 -8.72 14.58 9.19
N ALA A 311 -7.47 14.78 9.59
CA ALA A 311 -6.67 13.81 10.33
C ALA A 311 -7.28 13.42 11.69
N ALA A 312 -8.05 14.32 12.34
CA ALA A 312 -8.65 14.04 13.65
C ALA A 312 -9.67 12.90 13.60
N ARG A 313 -10.26 12.65 12.42
CA ARG A 313 -11.21 11.54 12.21
C ARG A 313 -10.54 10.15 12.34
N ALA A 314 -9.22 10.06 12.26
CA ALA A 314 -8.51 8.81 12.49
C ALA A 314 -8.76 8.23 13.90
N ASP A 315 -8.85 9.11 14.90
CA ASP A 315 -9.07 8.70 16.28
C ASP A 315 -10.50 8.18 16.52
N SER A 316 -11.44 8.47 15.61
CA SER A 316 -12.82 7.98 15.63
C SER A 316 -13.01 6.64 14.91
N ILE A 317 -11.97 6.10 14.24
CA ILE A 317 -12.06 4.78 13.63
C ILE A 317 -12.24 3.75 14.75
N PRO A 318 -13.29 2.88 14.71
CA PRO A 318 -13.55 1.90 15.75
C PRO A 318 -12.34 0.98 15.96
N ALA A 319 -12.01 0.69 17.21
CA ALA A 319 -10.99 -0.31 17.52
C ALA A 319 -11.42 -1.68 16.99
N ARG A 320 -10.44 -2.50 16.57
CA ARG A 320 -10.69 -3.89 16.23
C ARG A 320 -11.22 -4.63 17.47
N GLY A 321 -12.32 -5.34 17.32
CA GLY A 321 -12.94 -6.11 18.39
C GLY A 321 -12.29 -7.49 18.62
N PRO A 322 -12.96 -8.40 19.31
CA PRO A 322 -12.43 -9.73 19.61
C PRO A 322 -12.25 -10.58 18.37
N PHE A 323 -11.30 -11.51 18.46
CA PHE A 323 -11.00 -12.53 17.45
C PHE A 323 -12.16 -13.52 17.31
N ILE A 324 -12.50 -13.87 16.08
CA ILE A 324 -13.41 -14.95 15.74
C ILE A 324 -12.53 -16.16 15.40
N PRO A 325 -12.50 -17.22 16.24
CA PRO A 325 -11.73 -18.42 15.91
C PRO A 325 -12.26 -19.03 14.60
N PRO A 326 -11.40 -19.69 13.80
CA PRO A 326 -11.87 -20.56 12.73
C PRO A 326 -12.94 -21.48 13.28
N ALA A 327 -14.08 -21.64 12.59
CA ALA A 327 -15.03 -22.67 12.94
C ALA A 327 -14.25 -23.99 13.01
N GLU A 328 -14.37 -24.73 14.11
CA GLU A 328 -13.89 -26.11 14.13
C GLU A 328 -14.50 -26.76 12.89
N ALA A 329 -13.64 -27.22 11.98
CA ALA A 329 -14.10 -27.95 10.82
C ALA A 329 -15.01 -29.03 11.39
N ASP A 330 -16.31 -28.98 11.04
CA ASP A 330 -17.27 -29.98 11.48
C ASP A 330 -16.60 -31.32 11.26
N ALA A 331 -16.27 -31.98 12.38
CA ALA A 331 -15.72 -33.33 12.39
C ALA A 331 -16.83 -34.23 11.84
N ALA A 332 -16.80 -34.46 10.51
CA ALA A 332 -17.65 -35.38 9.81
C ALA A 332 -17.01 -36.75 9.77
#